data_74ce0f86cfd601317b3e010975ea0a8b
#
_entry.id   74ce0f86cfd601317b3e010975ea0a8b
#
_cell.length_a   1.000
_cell.length_b   1.000
_cell.length_c   1.000
_cell.angle_alpha   90.00
_cell.angle_beta   90.00
_cell.angle_gamma   90.00
#
_symmetry.space_group_name_H-M   'P 1'
#
loop_
_entity.id
_entity.type
_entity.pdbx_description
1 polymer ?
#
loop_
_entity_poly.entity_id
_entity_poly.type
_entity_poly.pdbx_seq_one_letter_code
_entity_poly.pdbx_strand_id
1 'polypeptide(L)'
;MLIGTGTAGAYHAGVLRALHEAGVKVDLVAGRGVGAVSAMFAAIDGGSGLWESDGVWRNAGVARLYCWRWTLRVAAWIALAALAVLVLPMVALAGAAVAYPIGYLFELIGVEVVTAIVFAYAQLVDTVFEPTAFPTFIPRLIVVAVVTLLALLFVDTLVSSVRRVPRRRVRGDLWWRLLGTPLEVSAAVKWFSGGLWKTMSGSSRVAVPDNKDFGERYRELLRDNLGQPGFCELLVVAHDIDARRDISYALLTDPHRESYLTDVSNSDGDARLLEVVDLSAEPGRLTFDAFASSLSFPLITEPRFVSHAPESAWRGERHRVSDRLASTSRLIDEVVRAGAEQVILVSAVPAAPGPHTLAVDRSDIRGRAGQYLLSAETAALQDALLNIGTKYQAVFHVRPIHNPVGPFDFAGCYDKESDRLINLDELVNRGYEDGCQQFVEAVVAASTELIDAPSGQQAYDTDSISERLAAHEYDVDEQST
;
A
#
# COMPACT_ATOMS: atom_id res chain seq x y z
N MET A 1 6.57 -8.06 13.58
CA MET A 1 5.93 -6.78 13.22
C MET A 1 6.09 -6.52 11.73
N LEU A 2 5.04 -6.10 11.05
CA LEU A 2 5.02 -5.86 9.61
C LEU A 2 4.71 -4.39 9.35
N ILE A 3 5.65 -3.65 8.75
CA ILE A 3 5.49 -2.22 8.49
C ILE A 3 5.73 -1.94 7.01
N GLY A 4 4.90 -1.10 6.42
CA GLY A 4 5.08 -0.71 5.03
C GLY A 4 3.82 -0.19 4.37
N THR A 5 4.02 0.41 3.21
CA THR A 5 2.97 1.00 2.39
C THR A 5 2.92 0.33 1.02
N GLY A 6 1.71 0.15 0.47
CA GLY A 6 1.49 -0.30 -0.90
C GLY A 6 2.13 -1.65 -1.24
N THR A 7 3.11 -1.66 -2.13
CA THR A 7 3.78 -2.87 -2.63
C THR A 7 4.62 -3.59 -1.58
N ALA A 8 4.93 -2.95 -0.44
CA ALA A 8 5.65 -3.57 0.69
C ALA A 8 5.01 -4.88 1.15
N GLY A 9 3.69 -5.03 1.00
CA GLY A 9 2.98 -6.27 1.34
C GLY A 9 3.42 -7.49 0.54
N ALA A 10 3.94 -7.31 -0.67
CA ALA A 10 4.51 -8.41 -1.45
C ALA A 10 5.83 -8.91 -0.82
N TYR A 11 6.66 -8.00 -0.33
CA TYR A 11 7.87 -8.34 0.42
C TYR A 11 7.52 -9.06 1.73
N HIS A 12 6.53 -8.54 2.47
CA HIS A 12 6.04 -9.20 3.69
C HIS A 12 5.59 -10.64 3.43
N ALA A 13 4.89 -10.89 2.31
CA ALA A 13 4.44 -12.22 1.93
C ALA A 13 5.62 -13.20 1.79
N GLY A 14 6.72 -12.75 1.18
CA GLY A 14 7.93 -13.55 1.05
C GLY A 14 8.59 -13.88 2.40
N VAL A 15 8.77 -12.89 3.25
CA VAL A 15 9.36 -13.09 4.59
C VAL A 15 8.47 -14.02 5.44
N LEU A 16 7.14 -13.79 5.44
CA LEU A 16 6.21 -14.66 6.16
C LEU A 16 6.29 -16.11 5.67
N ARG A 17 6.48 -16.32 4.36
CA ARG A 17 6.73 -17.64 3.80
C ARG A 17 8.01 -18.28 4.38
N ALA A 18 9.11 -17.54 4.42
CA ALA A 18 10.38 -18.03 4.98
C ALA A 18 10.23 -18.45 6.45
N LEU A 19 9.56 -17.62 7.25
CA LEU A 19 9.28 -17.92 8.65
C LEU A 19 8.39 -19.15 8.82
N HIS A 20 7.35 -19.27 8.01
CA HIS A 20 6.43 -20.41 8.04
C HIS A 20 7.13 -21.73 7.65
N GLU A 21 7.88 -21.74 6.54
CA GLU A 21 8.62 -22.93 6.08
C GLU A 21 9.74 -23.34 7.07
N ALA A 22 10.35 -22.38 7.76
CA ALA A 22 11.31 -22.63 8.83
C ALA A 22 10.66 -23.09 10.14
N GLY A 23 9.34 -23.12 10.25
CA GLY A 23 8.63 -23.53 11.46
C GLY A 23 8.77 -22.54 12.62
N VAL A 24 9.04 -21.26 12.33
CA VAL A 24 9.15 -20.22 13.36
C VAL A 24 7.80 -20.00 14.02
N LYS A 25 7.76 -20.21 15.34
CA LYS A 25 6.55 -19.95 16.12
C LYS A 25 6.40 -18.47 16.37
N VAL A 26 5.30 -17.91 15.90
CA VAL A 26 4.90 -16.53 16.11
C VAL A 26 3.66 -16.50 16.99
N ASP A 27 3.72 -15.83 18.13
CA ASP A 27 2.60 -15.75 19.09
C ASP A 27 1.73 -14.51 18.82
N LEU A 28 2.36 -13.38 18.43
CA LEU A 28 1.70 -12.11 18.13
C LEU A 28 2.13 -11.58 16.77
N VAL A 29 1.19 -11.23 15.92
CA VAL A 29 1.44 -10.50 14.68
C VAL A 29 0.91 -9.08 14.80
N ALA A 30 1.73 -8.11 14.41
CA ALA A 30 1.36 -6.71 14.50
C ALA A 30 1.73 -5.96 13.22
N GLY A 31 0.94 -4.92 12.89
CA GLY A 31 1.22 -4.18 11.68
C GLY A 31 0.56 -2.82 11.56
N ARG A 32 1.08 -2.00 10.64
CA ARG A 32 0.47 -0.76 10.16
C ARG A 32 0.54 -0.67 8.64
N GLY A 33 -0.32 0.16 8.06
CA GLY A 33 -0.42 0.27 6.60
C GLY A 33 -0.74 -1.09 5.95
N VAL A 34 -0.11 -1.42 4.83
CA VAL A 34 -0.26 -2.74 4.21
C VAL A 34 0.28 -3.87 5.11
N GLY A 35 1.22 -3.55 6.02
CA GLY A 35 1.69 -4.49 7.02
C GLY A 35 0.59 -4.95 7.99
N ALA A 36 -0.39 -4.10 8.30
CA ALA A 36 -1.56 -4.50 9.07
C ALA A 36 -2.41 -5.54 8.31
N VAL A 37 -2.59 -5.35 7.02
CA VAL A 37 -3.28 -6.34 6.17
C VAL A 37 -2.50 -7.65 6.14
N SER A 38 -1.19 -7.58 5.94
CA SER A 38 -0.32 -8.77 5.99
C SER A 38 -0.38 -9.46 7.36
N ALA A 39 -0.45 -8.70 8.46
CA ALA A 39 -0.64 -9.23 9.81
C ALA A 39 -1.98 -9.94 9.98
N MET A 40 -3.07 -9.38 9.44
CA MET A 40 -4.38 -10.03 9.48
C MET A 40 -4.42 -11.35 8.69
N PHE A 41 -3.68 -11.47 7.60
CA PHE A 41 -3.48 -12.76 6.93
C PHE A 41 -2.59 -13.69 7.76
N ALA A 42 -1.49 -13.17 8.31
CA ALA A 42 -0.53 -13.96 9.07
C ALA A 42 -1.12 -14.50 10.39
N ALA A 43 -2.13 -13.82 10.94
CA ALA A 43 -2.87 -14.30 12.11
C ALA A 43 -3.65 -15.58 11.82
N ILE A 44 -3.82 -15.96 10.55
CA ILE A 44 -4.46 -17.19 10.10
C ILE A 44 -3.45 -17.97 9.25
N ASP A 45 -3.08 -19.16 9.70
CA ASP A 45 -2.19 -20.11 8.99
C ASP A 45 -0.88 -19.48 8.47
N GLY A 46 -0.27 -18.61 9.30
CA GLY A 46 0.98 -17.93 8.97
C GLY A 46 0.89 -17.01 7.73
N GLY A 47 -0.30 -16.81 7.15
CA GLY A 47 -0.52 -15.94 5.99
C GLY A 47 -0.37 -16.63 4.64
N SER A 48 -0.56 -17.93 4.52
CA SER A 48 -0.42 -18.73 3.28
C SER A 48 -1.15 -18.11 2.08
N GLY A 49 -2.32 -17.54 2.28
CA GLY A 49 -3.09 -16.82 1.26
C GLY A 49 -2.40 -15.61 0.61
N LEU A 50 -1.26 -15.15 1.14
CA LEU A 50 -0.48 -14.06 0.53
C LEU A 50 0.51 -14.55 -0.54
N TRP A 51 1.18 -15.70 -0.32
CA TRP A 51 2.31 -16.14 -1.16
C TRP A 51 2.07 -17.41 -1.98
N GLU A 52 1.02 -18.18 -1.73
CA GLU A 52 0.68 -19.35 -2.53
C GLU A 52 0.56 -19.00 -4.03
N SER A 53 0.57 -20.01 -4.89
CA SER A 53 0.53 -19.82 -6.35
C SER A 53 -0.67 -19.00 -6.86
N ASP A 54 -1.79 -19.07 -6.13
CA ASP A 54 -3.00 -18.30 -6.35
C ASP A 54 -3.21 -17.21 -5.27
N GLY A 55 -2.16 -16.91 -4.53
CA GLY A 55 -2.12 -15.91 -3.46
C GLY A 55 -2.36 -14.48 -3.96
N VAL A 56 -2.68 -13.62 -3.01
CA VAL A 56 -3.11 -12.24 -3.31
C VAL A 56 -2.08 -11.47 -4.11
N TRP A 57 -0.77 -11.64 -3.82
CA TRP A 57 0.31 -10.88 -4.45
C TRP A 57 0.80 -11.48 -5.77
N ARG A 58 0.54 -12.76 -6.04
CA ARG A 58 0.94 -13.43 -7.29
C ARG A 58 -0.08 -13.28 -8.42
N ASN A 59 -1.26 -12.78 -8.12
CA ASN A 59 -2.31 -12.64 -9.10
C ASN A 59 -2.19 -11.31 -9.87
N ALA A 60 -2.27 -11.37 -11.20
CA ALA A 60 -2.14 -10.21 -12.09
C ALA A 60 -3.15 -9.07 -11.82
N GLY A 61 -4.23 -9.33 -11.09
CA GLY A 61 -5.20 -8.33 -10.67
C GLY A 61 -4.62 -7.25 -9.76
N VAL A 62 -3.52 -7.53 -9.06
CA VAL A 62 -2.79 -6.58 -8.21
C VAL A 62 -2.36 -5.32 -8.96
N ALA A 63 -2.00 -5.42 -10.24
CA ALA A 63 -1.59 -4.28 -11.06
C ALA A 63 -2.67 -3.18 -11.19
N ARG A 64 -3.93 -3.50 -10.87
CA ARG A 64 -5.06 -2.58 -10.93
C ARG A 64 -5.41 -1.93 -9.59
N LEU A 65 -4.68 -2.23 -8.53
CA LEU A 65 -4.89 -1.60 -7.24
C LEU A 65 -4.50 -0.12 -7.30
N TYR A 66 -5.22 0.69 -6.53
CA TYR A 66 -4.98 2.14 -6.45
C TYR A 66 -5.02 2.85 -7.81
N CYS A 67 -5.99 2.51 -8.64
CA CYS A 67 -6.24 3.22 -9.89
C CYS A 67 -6.68 4.66 -9.64
N TRP A 68 -6.46 5.52 -10.64
CA TRP A 68 -7.03 6.86 -10.65
C TRP A 68 -8.55 6.81 -10.45
N ARG A 69 -9.09 7.75 -9.69
CA ARG A 69 -10.56 7.89 -9.56
C ARG A 69 -11.21 7.98 -10.92
N TRP A 70 -12.40 7.39 -11.04
CA TRP A 70 -13.13 7.35 -12.30
C TRP A 70 -13.41 8.75 -12.87
N THR A 71 -13.68 9.76 -12.00
CA THR A 71 -13.89 11.16 -12.39
C THR A 71 -12.65 11.74 -13.08
N LEU A 72 -11.46 11.50 -12.55
CA LEU A 72 -10.20 11.96 -13.16
C LEU A 72 -9.91 11.21 -14.47
N ARG A 73 -10.23 9.90 -14.54
CA ARG A 73 -10.09 9.13 -15.80
C ARG A 73 -10.98 9.68 -16.89
N VAL A 74 -12.25 9.95 -16.57
CA VAL A 74 -13.20 10.53 -17.55
C VAL A 74 -12.76 11.94 -17.95
N ALA A 75 -12.32 12.77 -17.00
CA ALA A 75 -11.80 14.09 -17.31
C ALA A 75 -10.56 14.03 -18.23
N ALA A 76 -9.64 13.09 -17.98
CA ALA A 76 -8.48 12.87 -18.84
C ALA A 76 -8.87 12.43 -20.25
N TRP A 77 -9.84 11.52 -20.38
CA TRP A 77 -10.35 11.11 -21.70
C TRP A 77 -11.00 12.24 -22.46
N ILE A 78 -11.80 13.09 -21.79
CA ILE A 78 -12.41 14.30 -22.39
C ILE A 78 -11.31 15.25 -22.85
N ALA A 79 -10.31 15.51 -22.01
CA ALA A 79 -9.18 16.38 -22.35
C ALA A 79 -8.38 15.83 -23.53
N LEU A 80 -8.12 14.52 -23.56
CA LEU A 80 -7.43 13.86 -24.65
C LEU A 80 -8.22 13.95 -25.96
N ALA A 81 -9.54 13.71 -25.92
CA ALA A 81 -10.40 13.84 -27.08
C ALA A 81 -10.43 15.28 -27.61
N ALA A 82 -10.53 16.27 -26.72
CA ALA A 82 -10.48 17.67 -27.10
C ALA A 82 -9.12 18.04 -27.73
N LEU A 83 -8.02 17.57 -27.14
CA LEU A 83 -6.67 17.76 -27.70
C LEU A 83 -6.52 17.09 -29.06
N ALA A 84 -7.00 15.86 -29.23
CA ALA A 84 -6.97 15.15 -30.51
C ALA A 84 -7.69 15.92 -31.60
N VAL A 85 -8.86 16.50 -31.30
CA VAL A 85 -9.61 17.33 -32.25
C VAL A 85 -8.86 18.64 -32.59
N LEU A 86 -8.17 19.24 -31.61
CA LEU A 86 -7.35 20.44 -31.85
C LEU A 86 -6.11 20.15 -32.71
N VAL A 87 -5.51 18.97 -32.53
CA VAL A 87 -4.29 18.56 -33.25
C VAL A 87 -4.62 18.01 -34.64
N LEU A 88 -5.82 17.49 -34.87
CA LEU A 88 -6.24 16.88 -36.14
C LEU A 88 -5.98 17.78 -37.38
N PRO A 89 -6.30 19.09 -37.37
CA PRO A 89 -5.99 19.96 -38.51
C PRO A 89 -4.50 20.10 -38.78
N MET A 90 -3.68 20.17 -37.70
CA MET A 90 -2.22 20.24 -37.84
C MET A 90 -1.64 18.98 -38.45
N VAL A 91 -2.16 17.82 -38.05
CA VAL A 91 -1.76 16.52 -38.64
C VAL A 91 -2.20 16.42 -40.10
N ALA A 92 -3.40 16.90 -40.43
CA ALA A 92 -3.87 16.95 -41.81
C ALA A 92 -3.02 17.87 -42.67
N LEU A 93 -2.63 19.05 -42.19
CA LEU A 93 -1.72 19.94 -42.90
C LEU A 93 -0.32 19.35 -43.07
N ALA A 94 0.22 18.75 -42.02
CA ALA A 94 1.52 18.08 -42.11
C ALA A 94 1.50 16.89 -43.09
N GLY A 95 0.41 16.11 -43.08
CA GLY A 95 0.18 15.05 -44.06
C GLY A 95 0.09 15.59 -45.48
N ALA A 96 -0.60 16.70 -45.70
CA ALA A 96 -0.68 17.37 -46.99
C ALA A 96 0.71 17.82 -47.49
N ALA A 97 1.50 18.45 -46.61
CA ALA A 97 2.87 18.90 -46.93
C ALA A 97 3.80 17.75 -47.38
N VAL A 98 3.53 16.52 -46.97
CA VAL A 98 4.25 15.31 -47.41
C VAL A 98 3.59 14.69 -48.65
N ALA A 99 2.26 14.56 -48.67
CA ALA A 99 1.51 13.89 -49.72
C ALA A 99 1.62 14.61 -51.08
N TYR A 100 1.53 15.94 -51.08
CA TYR A 100 1.56 16.72 -52.32
C TYR A 100 2.89 16.60 -53.10
N PRO A 101 4.07 16.76 -52.50
CA PRO A 101 5.34 16.55 -53.20
C PRO A 101 5.50 15.11 -53.72
N ILE A 102 5.10 14.13 -52.95
CA ILE A 102 5.15 12.72 -53.34
C ILE A 102 4.22 12.48 -54.53
N GLY A 103 2.97 12.96 -54.47
CA GLY A 103 2.01 12.89 -55.56
C GLY A 103 2.54 13.50 -56.83
N TYR A 104 3.12 14.67 -56.76
CA TYR A 104 3.75 15.35 -57.89
C TYR A 104 4.89 14.56 -58.52
N LEU A 105 5.75 13.93 -57.70
CA LEU A 105 6.85 13.08 -58.20
C LEU A 105 6.32 11.84 -58.92
N PHE A 106 5.23 11.20 -58.42
CA PHE A 106 4.64 10.04 -59.06
C PHE A 106 3.82 10.38 -60.32
N GLU A 107 3.24 11.56 -60.39
CA GLU A 107 2.63 12.12 -61.61
C GLU A 107 3.66 12.29 -62.73
N LEU A 108 4.85 12.78 -62.40
CA LEU A 108 5.97 12.90 -63.32
C LEU A 108 6.44 11.55 -63.90
N ILE A 109 6.24 10.45 -63.17
CA ILE A 109 6.61 9.08 -63.56
C ILE A 109 5.45 8.35 -64.22
N GLY A 110 4.23 8.95 -64.28
CA GLY A 110 3.06 8.36 -64.93
C GLY A 110 2.29 7.33 -64.06
N VAL A 111 2.43 7.34 -62.73
CA VAL A 111 1.77 6.42 -61.81
C VAL A 111 0.44 6.99 -61.34
N GLU A 112 -0.66 6.71 -62.01
CA GLU A 112 -2.00 7.27 -61.74
C GLU A 112 -2.60 6.89 -60.38
N VAL A 113 -2.26 5.71 -59.83
CA VAL A 113 -2.82 5.23 -58.56
C VAL A 113 -2.45 6.15 -57.37
N VAL A 114 -1.20 6.63 -57.31
CA VAL A 114 -0.72 7.51 -56.26
C VAL A 114 -1.37 8.88 -56.37
N THR A 115 -1.55 9.38 -57.58
CA THR A 115 -2.25 10.64 -57.85
C THR A 115 -3.71 10.58 -57.39
N ALA A 116 -4.40 9.47 -57.57
CA ALA A 116 -5.77 9.26 -57.08
C ALA A 116 -5.85 9.28 -55.54
N ILE A 117 -4.86 8.68 -54.85
CA ILE A 117 -4.80 8.69 -53.38
C ILE A 117 -4.55 10.10 -52.85
N VAL A 118 -3.64 10.86 -53.49
CA VAL A 118 -3.36 12.25 -53.12
C VAL A 118 -4.58 13.14 -53.35
N PHE A 119 -5.29 12.93 -54.47
CA PHE A 119 -6.53 13.65 -54.78
C PHE A 119 -7.64 13.37 -53.77
N ALA A 120 -7.84 12.10 -53.38
CA ALA A 120 -8.79 11.70 -52.35
C ALA A 120 -8.42 12.32 -50.98
N TYR A 121 -7.14 12.38 -50.65
CA TYR A 121 -6.64 13.06 -49.44
C TYR A 121 -6.89 14.58 -49.50
N ALA A 122 -6.64 15.22 -50.63
CA ALA A 122 -6.95 16.64 -50.84
C ALA A 122 -8.44 16.93 -50.60
N GLN A 123 -9.34 16.12 -51.21
CA GLN A 123 -10.77 16.26 -50.97
C GLN A 123 -11.15 16.09 -49.49
N LEU A 124 -10.53 15.15 -48.79
CA LEU A 124 -10.77 14.95 -47.37
C LEU A 124 -10.32 16.19 -46.58
N VAL A 125 -9.16 16.76 -46.89
CA VAL A 125 -8.68 17.98 -46.25
C VAL A 125 -9.61 19.14 -46.54
N ASP A 126 -10.02 19.36 -47.77
CA ASP A 126 -10.96 20.42 -48.16
C ASP A 126 -12.28 20.29 -47.39
N THR A 127 -12.85 19.09 -47.30
CA THR A 127 -14.10 18.83 -46.59
C THR A 127 -13.95 19.10 -45.08
N VAL A 128 -12.81 18.77 -44.47
CA VAL A 128 -12.53 18.99 -43.06
C VAL A 128 -12.36 20.49 -42.77
N PHE A 129 -11.74 21.23 -43.68
CA PHE A 129 -11.52 22.68 -43.54
C PHE A 129 -12.66 23.58 -44.09
N GLU A 130 -13.73 22.94 -44.57
CA GLU A 130 -14.92 23.73 -44.97
C GLU A 130 -15.41 24.61 -43.81
N PRO A 131 -15.80 25.86 -44.08
CA PRO A 131 -16.27 26.80 -43.04
C PRO A 131 -17.47 26.26 -42.23
N THR A 132 -18.24 25.36 -42.81
CA THR A 132 -19.41 24.72 -42.18
C THR A 132 -19.05 23.56 -41.25
N ALA A 133 -17.92 22.89 -41.46
CA ALA A 133 -17.52 21.74 -40.68
C ALA A 133 -16.61 22.13 -39.48
N PHE A 134 -15.38 22.50 -39.73
CA PHE A 134 -14.39 22.71 -38.68
C PHE A 134 -14.55 23.95 -37.81
N PRO A 135 -14.82 25.15 -38.36
CA PRO A 135 -14.95 26.39 -37.58
C PRO A 135 -16.14 26.39 -36.62
N THR A 136 -17.17 25.61 -36.89
CA THR A 136 -18.34 25.47 -36.00
C THR A 136 -18.28 24.28 -35.09
N PHE A 137 -17.59 23.19 -35.49
CA PHE A 137 -17.50 21.97 -34.71
C PHE A 137 -16.56 22.10 -33.50
N ILE A 138 -15.39 22.72 -33.65
CA ILE A 138 -14.44 22.90 -32.54
C ILE A 138 -15.03 23.67 -31.38
N PRO A 139 -15.62 24.88 -31.56
CA PRO A 139 -16.26 25.63 -30.47
C PRO A 139 -17.35 24.82 -29.77
N ARG A 140 -18.20 24.10 -30.52
CA ARG A 140 -19.24 23.24 -29.95
C ARG A 140 -18.69 22.13 -29.11
N LEU A 141 -17.64 21.46 -29.59
CA LEU A 141 -16.99 20.36 -28.87
C LEU A 141 -16.32 20.86 -27.58
N ILE A 142 -15.68 22.03 -27.62
CA ILE A 142 -15.12 22.68 -26.43
C ILE A 142 -16.22 23.00 -25.42
N VAL A 143 -17.35 23.58 -25.86
CA VAL A 143 -18.48 23.86 -24.99
C VAL A 143 -19.04 22.59 -24.36
N VAL A 144 -19.22 21.51 -25.14
CA VAL A 144 -19.69 20.22 -24.64
C VAL A 144 -18.69 19.64 -23.63
N ALA A 145 -17.37 19.71 -23.91
CA ALA A 145 -16.33 19.23 -23.00
C ALA A 145 -16.35 20.01 -21.68
N VAL A 146 -16.44 21.34 -21.73
CA VAL A 146 -16.52 22.20 -20.53
C VAL A 146 -17.79 21.92 -19.73
N VAL A 147 -18.96 21.83 -20.38
CA VAL A 147 -20.25 21.53 -19.72
C VAL A 147 -20.19 20.13 -19.07
N THR A 148 -19.62 19.13 -19.75
CA THR A 148 -19.48 17.78 -19.20
C THR A 148 -18.52 17.78 -18.00
N LEU A 149 -17.41 18.51 -18.07
CA LEU A 149 -16.49 18.65 -16.96
C LEU A 149 -17.16 19.31 -15.75
N LEU A 150 -17.91 20.40 -15.97
CA LEU A 150 -18.66 21.08 -14.91
C LEU A 150 -19.75 20.18 -14.31
N ALA A 151 -20.46 19.40 -15.13
CA ALA A 151 -21.46 18.43 -14.67
C ALA A 151 -20.82 17.32 -13.83
N LEU A 152 -19.66 16.77 -14.24
CA LEU A 152 -18.92 15.79 -13.46
C LEU A 152 -18.49 16.35 -12.10
N LEU A 153 -17.98 17.59 -12.07
CA LEU A 153 -17.63 18.30 -10.86
C LEU A 153 -18.83 18.47 -9.92
N PHE A 154 -19.95 18.86 -10.49
CA PHE A 154 -21.20 19.05 -9.74
C PHE A 154 -21.67 17.70 -9.15
N VAL A 155 -21.70 16.63 -9.94
CA VAL A 155 -22.07 15.30 -9.47
C VAL A 155 -21.13 14.82 -8.37
N ASP A 156 -19.81 14.96 -8.53
CA ASP A 156 -18.83 14.56 -7.51
C ASP A 156 -19.03 15.34 -6.21
N THR A 157 -19.27 16.66 -6.29
CA THR A 157 -19.59 17.49 -5.12
C THR A 157 -20.92 17.10 -4.46
N LEU A 158 -21.93 16.73 -5.24
CA LEU A 158 -23.22 16.28 -4.73
C LEU A 158 -23.08 14.94 -4.01
N VAL A 159 -22.46 13.95 -4.64
CA VAL A 159 -22.23 12.63 -4.06
C VAL A 159 -21.38 12.73 -2.79
N SER A 160 -20.31 13.52 -2.83
CA SER A 160 -19.49 13.75 -1.66
C SER A 160 -20.25 14.49 -0.53
N SER A 161 -21.22 15.34 -0.86
CA SER A 161 -22.06 16.02 0.13
C SER A 161 -23.04 15.08 0.81
N VAL A 162 -23.62 14.14 0.08
CA VAL A 162 -24.53 13.11 0.63
C VAL A 162 -23.80 12.14 1.57
N ARG A 163 -22.53 11.84 1.29
CA ARG A 163 -21.70 10.95 2.13
C ARG A 163 -21.15 11.63 3.38
N ARG A 164 -21.29 12.94 3.53
CA ARG A 164 -20.70 13.74 4.63
C ARG A 164 -21.46 13.62 5.94
N VAL A 165 -20.69 13.73 7.03
CA VAL A 165 -21.26 13.87 8.37
C VAL A 165 -21.94 15.25 8.50
N PRO A 166 -23.21 15.35 8.91
CA PRO A 166 -23.99 16.60 8.88
C PRO A 166 -23.41 17.76 9.67
N ARG A 167 -22.55 17.49 10.65
CA ARG A 167 -22.00 18.50 11.58
C ARG A 167 -20.71 19.17 11.16
N ARG A 168 -20.04 18.70 10.08
CA ARG A 168 -18.73 19.24 9.67
C ARG A 168 -18.83 20.06 8.40
N ARG A 169 -18.48 21.35 8.49
CA ARG A 169 -18.42 22.24 7.31
C ARG A 169 -17.16 21.90 6.51
N VAL A 170 -17.36 21.62 5.22
CA VAL A 170 -16.25 21.45 4.29
C VAL A 170 -15.78 22.80 3.79
N ARG A 171 -14.51 23.12 4.02
CA ARG A 171 -13.82 24.29 3.45
C ARG A 171 -12.83 23.81 2.38
N GLY A 172 -12.60 24.61 1.40
CA GLY A 172 -11.63 24.37 0.33
C GLY A 172 -12.14 24.92 -1.02
N ASP A 173 -11.22 25.45 -1.81
CA ASP A 173 -11.51 25.98 -3.12
C ASP A 173 -11.95 24.87 -4.08
N LEU A 174 -12.76 25.24 -5.08
CA LEU A 174 -13.35 24.30 -6.03
C LEU A 174 -12.30 23.42 -6.71
N TRP A 175 -11.18 24.00 -7.12
CA TRP A 175 -10.10 23.31 -7.80
C TRP A 175 -9.43 22.22 -6.93
N TRP A 176 -9.19 22.53 -5.65
CA TRP A 176 -8.65 21.55 -4.70
C TRP A 176 -9.62 20.43 -4.39
N ARG A 177 -10.94 20.71 -4.46
CA ARG A 177 -11.97 19.65 -4.33
C ARG A 177 -12.00 18.73 -5.54
N LEU A 178 -11.74 19.27 -6.74
CA LEU A 178 -11.67 18.47 -7.96
C LEU A 178 -10.52 17.49 -7.94
N LEU A 179 -9.34 17.95 -7.55
CA LEU A 179 -8.17 17.10 -7.41
C LEU A 179 -8.34 16.12 -6.26
N GLY A 180 -8.94 16.57 -5.13
CA GLY A 180 -9.28 15.75 -3.96
C GLY A 180 -8.23 14.70 -3.62
N THR A 181 -8.67 13.48 -3.48
CA THR A 181 -7.81 12.29 -3.36
C THR A 181 -7.72 11.62 -4.73
N PRO A 182 -6.54 11.58 -5.37
CA PRO A 182 -6.43 11.14 -6.76
C PRO A 182 -6.64 9.65 -6.99
N LEU A 183 -6.33 8.81 -5.99
CA LEU A 183 -6.41 7.35 -6.10
C LEU A 183 -7.60 6.80 -5.34
N GLU A 184 -8.14 5.70 -5.84
CA GLU A 184 -9.27 4.99 -5.26
C GLU A 184 -8.79 3.77 -4.47
N VAL A 185 -9.15 3.69 -3.20
CA VAL A 185 -8.79 2.59 -2.30
C VAL A 185 -9.78 1.42 -2.35
N SER A 186 -10.99 1.64 -2.88
CA SER A 186 -12.08 0.64 -2.84
C SER A 186 -11.71 -0.67 -3.55
N ALA A 187 -10.94 -0.58 -4.65
CA ALA A 187 -10.45 -1.75 -5.38
C ALA A 187 -9.47 -2.57 -4.52
N ALA A 188 -8.57 -1.92 -3.78
CA ALA A 188 -7.63 -2.58 -2.89
C ALA A 188 -8.36 -3.24 -1.71
N VAL A 189 -9.29 -2.53 -1.07
CA VAL A 189 -10.12 -3.09 0.00
C VAL A 189 -10.85 -4.34 -0.47
N LYS A 190 -11.51 -4.28 -1.63
CA LYS A 190 -12.25 -5.43 -2.20
C LYS A 190 -11.31 -6.59 -2.55
N TRP A 191 -10.14 -6.30 -3.08
CA TRP A 191 -9.15 -7.30 -3.46
C TRP A 191 -8.63 -8.08 -2.25
N PHE A 192 -8.10 -7.37 -1.27
CA PHE A 192 -7.54 -7.99 -0.08
C PHE A 192 -8.60 -8.64 0.80
N SER A 193 -9.81 -8.04 0.93
CA SER A 193 -10.90 -8.70 1.66
C SER A 193 -11.37 -9.98 0.97
N GLY A 194 -11.38 -10.01 -0.36
CA GLY A 194 -11.66 -11.22 -1.12
C GLY A 194 -10.63 -12.32 -0.91
N GLY A 195 -9.33 -11.96 -0.88
CA GLY A 195 -8.24 -12.89 -0.57
C GLY A 195 -8.33 -13.43 0.86
N LEU A 196 -8.52 -12.55 1.84
CA LEU A 196 -8.66 -12.94 3.25
C LEU A 196 -9.91 -13.82 3.48
N TRP A 197 -11.01 -13.49 2.81
CA TRP A 197 -12.21 -14.34 2.83
C TRP A 197 -11.96 -15.74 2.27
N LYS A 198 -11.20 -15.83 1.17
CA LYS A 198 -10.81 -17.12 0.60
C LYS A 198 -9.99 -17.95 1.59
N THR A 199 -9.05 -17.34 2.30
CA THR A 199 -8.27 -18.00 3.37
C THR A 199 -9.20 -18.48 4.49
N MET A 200 -10.15 -17.66 4.95
CA MET A 200 -11.10 -18.01 6.02
C MET A 200 -12.09 -19.11 5.61
N SER A 201 -12.57 -19.08 4.36
CA SER A 201 -13.58 -20.00 3.87
C SER A 201 -13.01 -21.33 3.34
N GLY A 202 -11.67 -21.40 3.19
CA GLY A 202 -10.99 -22.57 2.65
C GLY A 202 -11.50 -22.94 1.25
N SER A 203 -11.84 -24.19 1.04
CA SER A 203 -12.34 -24.71 -0.24
C SER A 203 -13.81 -24.38 -0.54
N SER A 204 -14.53 -23.77 0.40
CA SER A 204 -15.94 -23.44 0.20
C SER A 204 -16.10 -22.23 -0.74
N ARG A 205 -16.99 -22.35 -1.73
CA ARG A 205 -17.27 -21.27 -2.70
C ARG A 205 -18.38 -20.33 -2.18
N VAL A 206 -18.19 -19.75 -1.02
CA VAL A 206 -19.13 -18.80 -0.44
C VAL A 206 -18.77 -17.39 -0.88
N ALA A 207 -19.75 -16.62 -1.32
CA ALA A 207 -19.52 -15.22 -1.70
C ALA A 207 -19.04 -14.40 -0.48
N VAL A 208 -18.21 -13.38 -0.74
CA VAL A 208 -17.76 -12.46 0.30
C VAL A 208 -18.97 -11.77 0.91
N PRO A 209 -19.17 -11.86 2.22
CA PRO A 209 -20.30 -11.22 2.90
C PRO A 209 -20.15 -9.69 2.92
N ASP A 210 -21.12 -9.00 3.51
CA ASP A 210 -20.99 -7.57 3.71
C ASP A 210 -19.87 -7.23 4.73
N ASN A 211 -19.50 -5.96 4.80
CA ASN A 211 -18.35 -5.52 5.61
C ASN A 211 -18.50 -5.84 7.11
N LYS A 212 -19.72 -5.84 7.62
CA LYS A 212 -19.99 -6.13 9.03
C LYS A 212 -19.85 -7.62 9.30
N ASP A 213 -20.52 -8.43 8.51
CA ASP A 213 -20.48 -9.88 8.64
C ASP A 213 -19.10 -10.46 8.35
N PHE A 214 -18.34 -9.84 7.42
CA PHE A 214 -16.95 -10.18 7.18
C PHE A 214 -16.10 -9.99 8.43
N GLY A 215 -16.16 -8.80 9.03
CA GLY A 215 -15.39 -8.50 10.24
C GLY A 215 -15.81 -9.35 11.44
N GLU A 216 -17.10 -9.64 11.57
CA GLU A 216 -17.64 -10.52 12.62
C GLU A 216 -17.07 -11.94 12.50
N ARG A 217 -17.14 -12.52 11.30
CA ARG A 217 -16.63 -13.88 11.06
C ARG A 217 -15.11 -13.99 11.22
N TYR A 218 -14.36 -12.95 10.79
CA TYR A 218 -12.93 -12.90 11.02
C TYR A 218 -12.61 -12.90 12.52
N ARG A 219 -13.29 -12.04 13.27
CA ARG A 219 -13.13 -11.94 14.72
C ARG A 219 -13.49 -13.25 15.43
N GLU A 220 -14.61 -13.85 15.09
CA GLU A 220 -15.06 -15.13 15.64
C GLU A 220 -14.05 -16.23 15.37
N LEU A 221 -13.59 -16.35 14.10
CA LEU A 221 -12.60 -17.34 13.70
C LEU A 221 -11.31 -17.19 14.52
N LEU A 222 -10.77 -15.99 14.67
CA LEU A 222 -9.57 -15.80 15.47
C LEU A 222 -9.83 -16.09 16.94
N ARG A 223 -10.83 -15.46 17.54
CA ARG A 223 -11.12 -15.61 18.96
C ARG A 223 -11.33 -17.07 19.38
N ASP A 224 -12.05 -17.83 18.57
CA ASP A 224 -12.38 -19.21 18.90
C ASP A 224 -11.19 -20.18 18.68
N ASN A 225 -10.16 -19.76 17.95
CA ASN A 225 -8.97 -20.57 17.64
C ASN A 225 -7.67 -20.00 18.20
N LEU A 226 -7.65 -18.85 18.86
CA LEU A 226 -6.45 -18.33 19.50
C LEU A 226 -5.85 -19.35 20.49
N GLY A 227 -4.53 -19.51 20.45
CA GLY A 227 -3.81 -20.53 21.20
C GLY A 227 -3.71 -21.89 20.49
N GLN A 228 -4.40 -22.09 19.37
CA GLN A 228 -4.21 -23.27 18.52
C GLN A 228 -3.07 -23.03 17.51
N PRO A 229 -2.36 -24.06 17.07
CA PRO A 229 -1.36 -23.95 16.02
C PRO A 229 -1.94 -23.31 14.75
N GLY A 230 -1.23 -22.34 14.18
CA GLY A 230 -1.67 -21.62 12.98
C GLY A 230 -2.48 -20.35 13.25
N PHE A 231 -2.82 -20.04 14.51
CA PHE A 231 -3.52 -18.81 14.89
C PHE A 231 -2.68 -17.99 15.86
N CYS A 232 -2.55 -16.69 15.56
CA CYS A 232 -1.75 -15.75 16.34
C CYS A 232 -2.61 -14.60 16.87
N GLU A 233 -2.18 -14.00 17.97
CA GLU A 233 -2.70 -12.73 18.45
C GLU A 233 -2.47 -11.63 17.40
N LEU A 234 -3.33 -10.60 17.38
CA LEU A 234 -3.30 -9.55 16.37
C LEU A 234 -3.32 -8.17 17.01
N LEU A 235 -2.44 -7.30 16.51
CA LEU A 235 -2.43 -5.88 16.84
C LEU A 235 -2.26 -5.04 15.57
N VAL A 236 -3.19 -4.13 15.33
CA VAL A 236 -3.19 -3.23 14.17
C VAL A 236 -3.22 -1.79 14.64
N VAL A 237 -2.31 -0.97 14.11
CA VAL A 237 -2.29 0.47 14.42
C VAL A 237 -2.69 1.27 13.20
N ALA A 238 -3.64 2.20 13.39
CA ALA A 238 -4.08 3.18 12.41
C ALA A 238 -4.13 4.58 13.07
N HIS A 239 -4.32 5.62 12.27
CA HIS A 239 -4.33 7.01 12.75
C HIS A 239 -5.69 7.67 12.55
N ASP A 240 -6.27 8.17 13.62
CA ASP A 240 -7.46 9.02 13.62
C ASP A 240 -7.05 10.47 13.32
N ILE A 241 -7.37 10.91 12.10
CA ILE A 241 -7.04 12.25 11.61
C ILE A 241 -7.82 13.33 12.38
N ASP A 242 -9.04 13.00 12.79
CA ASP A 242 -9.95 13.96 13.43
C ASP A 242 -9.63 14.14 14.92
N ALA A 243 -9.33 13.05 15.62
CA ALA A 243 -8.88 13.06 17.01
C ALA A 243 -7.39 13.38 17.14
N ARG A 244 -6.60 13.28 16.04
CA ARG A 244 -5.15 13.47 16.01
C ARG A 244 -4.41 12.49 16.95
N ARG A 245 -4.94 11.27 17.03
CA ARG A 245 -4.42 10.19 17.88
C ARG A 245 -4.29 8.92 17.04
N ASP A 246 -3.42 8.02 17.48
CA ASP A 246 -3.38 6.69 16.91
C ASP A 246 -4.44 5.82 17.58
N ILE A 247 -4.94 4.82 16.85
CA ILE A 247 -5.87 3.81 17.34
C ILE A 247 -5.16 2.47 17.25
N SER A 248 -5.13 1.72 18.34
CA SER A 248 -4.69 0.34 18.37
C SER A 248 -5.90 -0.58 18.40
N TYR A 249 -6.05 -1.40 17.40
CA TYR A 249 -7.04 -2.48 17.33
C TYR A 249 -6.35 -3.77 17.76
N ALA A 250 -6.73 -4.30 18.91
CA ALA A 250 -6.11 -5.47 19.52
C ALA A 250 -7.07 -6.65 19.60
N LEU A 251 -6.60 -7.84 19.25
CA LEU A 251 -7.26 -9.10 19.49
C LEU A 251 -6.25 -10.03 20.16
N LEU A 252 -6.27 -10.02 21.49
CA LEU A 252 -5.34 -10.68 22.38
C LEU A 252 -6.05 -11.72 23.24
N THR A 253 -5.31 -12.67 23.78
CA THR A 253 -5.78 -13.64 24.78
C THR A 253 -5.44 -13.17 26.20
N ASP A 254 -6.18 -13.67 27.19
CA ASP A 254 -5.79 -13.49 28.58
C ASP A 254 -4.53 -14.36 28.89
N PRO A 255 -3.54 -13.85 29.66
CA PRO A 255 -3.58 -12.63 30.46
C PRO A 255 -3.13 -11.36 29.74
N HIS A 256 -2.58 -11.45 28.51
CA HIS A 256 -2.06 -10.29 27.77
C HIS A 256 -3.13 -9.23 27.53
N ARG A 257 -4.35 -9.66 27.20
CA ARG A 257 -5.50 -8.78 26.97
C ARG A 257 -5.84 -7.94 28.22
N GLU A 258 -5.96 -8.57 29.39
CA GLU A 258 -6.30 -7.87 30.62
C GLU A 258 -5.19 -6.85 30.99
N SER A 259 -3.92 -7.25 30.93
CA SER A 259 -2.78 -6.38 31.16
C SER A 259 -2.77 -5.18 30.22
N TYR A 260 -2.94 -5.44 28.92
CA TYR A 260 -2.95 -4.42 27.87
C TYR A 260 -4.07 -3.39 28.04
N LEU A 261 -5.28 -3.83 28.39
CA LEU A 261 -6.43 -2.95 28.61
C LEU A 261 -6.37 -2.21 29.94
N THR A 262 -5.85 -2.84 30.99
CA THR A 262 -5.72 -2.22 32.32
C THR A 262 -4.70 -1.08 32.29
N ASP A 263 -3.60 -1.23 31.54
CA ASP A 263 -2.60 -0.18 31.36
C ASP A 263 -3.17 1.07 30.65
N VAL A 264 -4.20 0.91 29.84
CA VAL A 264 -4.97 2.02 29.24
C VAL A 264 -5.78 2.78 30.29
N SER A 265 -6.42 2.06 31.19
CA SER A 265 -7.31 2.67 32.21
C SER A 265 -6.53 3.40 33.31
N ASN A 266 -5.29 2.97 33.59
CA ASN A 266 -4.44 3.54 34.63
C ASN A 266 -3.53 4.68 34.12
N SER A 267 -3.26 4.76 32.82
CA SER A 267 -2.54 5.88 32.24
C SER A 267 -3.48 7.09 32.14
N ASP A 268 -3.06 8.25 32.69
CA ASP A 268 -3.73 9.51 32.37
C ASP A 268 -3.88 9.58 30.84
N GLY A 269 -5.12 9.60 30.36
CA GLY A 269 -5.46 9.40 28.93
C GLY A 269 -4.75 10.33 27.94
N ASP A 270 -4.11 11.40 28.43
CA ASP A 270 -3.28 12.30 27.64
C ASP A 270 -1.83 11.80 27.43
N ALA A 271 -1.29 11.00 28.35
CA ALA A 271 0.11 10.56 28.25
C ALA A 271 0.34 9.53 27.12
N ARG A 272 -0.62 8.65 26.87
CA ARG A 272 -0.47 7.60 25.85
C ARG A 272 -0.79 8.08 24.43
N LEU A 273 -1.60 9.15 24.26
CA LEU A 273 -2.05 9.71 22.96
C LEU A 273 -2.58 8.63 21.97
N LEU A 274 -3.17 7.57 22.50
CA LEU A 274 -3.64 6.40 21.78
C LEU A 274 -5.03 6.03 22.30
N GLU A 275 -5.89 5.58 21.39
CA GLU A 275 -7.15 4.93 21.71
C GLU A 275 -7.00 3.42 21.47
N VAL A 276 -7.43 2.61 22.42
CA VAL A 276 -7.42 1.14 22.29
C VAL A 276 -8.81 0.65 22.01
N VAL A 277 -8.92 -0.19 21.00
CA VAL A 277 -10.14 -0.88 20.60
C VAL A 277 -9.93 -2.38 20.78
N ASP A 278 -10.62 -2.96 21.74
CA ASP A 278 -10.64 -4.41 21.96
C ASP A 278 -11.56 -5.09 20.93
N LEU A 279 -10.97 -5.67 19.90
CA LEU A 279 -11.72 -6.34 18.84
C LEU A 279 -12.51 -7.55 19.35
N SER A 280 -12.16 -8.14 20.51
CA SER A 280 -12.90 -9.27 21.07
C SER A 280 -14.27 -8.87 21.64
N ALA A 281 -14.39 -7.64 22.13
CA ALA A 281 -15.59 -7.09 22.74
C ALA A 281 -16.46 -6.24 21.79
N GLU A 282 -15.81 -5.66 20.76
CA GLU A 282 -16.46 -4.68 19.88
C GLU A 282 -17.16 -5.35 18.67
N PRO A 283 -18.11 -4.65 18.02
CA PRO A 283 -18.79 -5.17 16.84
C PRO A 283 -17.81 -5.47 15.68
N GLY A 284 -18.02 -6.54 14.94
CA GLY A 284 -17.21 -6.97 13.80
C GLY A 284 -16.98 -5.90 12.73
N ARG A 285 -17.84 -4.87 12.67
CA ARG A 285 -17.64 -3.72 11.79
C ARG A 285 -16.31 -3.00 12.07
N LEU A 286 -15.86 -2.88 13.32
CA LEU A 286 -14.60 -2.23 13.66
C LEU A 286 -13.39 -3.04 13.18
N THR A 287 -13.49 -4.37 13.16
CA THR A 287 -12.48 -5.24 12.56
C THR A 287 -12.30 -4.95 11.07
N PHE A 288 -13.41 -4.81 10.32
CA PHE A 288 -13.34 -4.42 8.91
C PHE A 288 -12.86 -2.97 8.73
N ASP A 289 -13.23 -2.07 9.62
CA ASP A 289 -12.79 -0.68 9.57
C ASP A 289 -11.28 -0.56 9.85
N ALA A 290 -10.71 -1.36 10.77
CA ALA A 290 -9.26 -1.48 11.00
C ALA A 290 -8.53 -1.93 9.72
N PHE A 291 -9.02 -3.01 9.09
CA PHE A 291 -8.51 -3.52 7.83
C PHE A 291 -8.55 -2.46 6.71
N ALA A 292 -9.69 -1.82 6.49
CA ALA A 292 -9.88 -0.88 5.39
C ALA A 292 -9.13 0.46 5.61
N SER A 293 -8.99 0.92 6.86
CA SER A 293 -8.24 2.13 7.19
C SER A 293 -6.75 1.97 6.95
N SER A 294 -6.21 0.77 7.20
CA SER A 294 -4.79 0.45 6.98
C SER A 294 -4.38 0.50 5.50
N LEU A 295 -5.32 0.32 4.58
CA LEU A 295 -5.10 0.46 3.14
C LEU A 295 -5.19 1.91 2.64
N SER A 296 -5.60 2.86 3.49
CA SER A 296 -5.79 4.25 3.10
C SER A 296 -4.51 5.04 3.29
N PHE A 297 -3.95 5.59 2.19
CA PHE A 297 -2.76 6.43 2.22
C PHE A 297 -3.10 7.89 2.52
N PRO A 298 -2.35 8.54 3.41
CA PRO A 298 -2.55 9.97 3.67
C PRO A 298 -2.45 10.79 2.38
N LEU A 299 -3.36 11.75 2.19
CA LEU A 299 -3.44 12.69 1.07
C LEU A 299 -3.76 12.08 -0.31
N ILE A 300 -3.45 10.81 -0.56
CA ILE A 300 -3.52 10.19 -1.88
C ILE A 300 -4.84 9.44 -2.08
N THR A 301 -5.36 8.81 -1.01
CA THR A 301 -6.64 8.12 -1.02
C THR A 301 -7.63 8.73 -0.03
N GLU A 302 -8.92 8.43 -0.17
CA GLU A 302 -9.91 8.82 0.83
C GLU A 302 -9.68 8.05 2.14
N PRO A 303 -9.66 8.75 3.30
CA PRO A 303 -9.60 8.09 4.59
C PRO A 303 -10.89 7.31 4.85
N ARG A 304 -10.78 6.23 5.62
CA ARG A 304 -11.93 5.45 6.06
C ARG A 304 -12.72 6.21 7.12
N PHE A 305 -14.05 6.25 6.98
CA PHE A 305 -14.94 6.77 8.03
C PHE A 305 -15.28 5.65 9.02
N VAL A 306 -14.73 5.76 10.23
CA VAL A 306 -15.00 4.87 11.35
C VAL A 306 -16.03 5.52 12.29
N SER A 307 -17.04 4.79 12.70
CA SER A 307 -18.00 5.25 13.72
C SER A 307 -17.66 4.62 15.04
N HIS A 308 -17.36 5.46 16.01
CA HIS A 308 -17.12 5.03 17.39
C HIS A 308 -18.41 4.53 18.05
N ALA A 309 -18.26 3.73 19.10
CA ALA A 309 -19.40 3.27 19.88
C ALA A 309 -20.07 4.45 20.62
N PRO A 310 -21.39 4.43 20.85
CA PRO A 310 -22.08 5.48 21.61
C PRO A 310 -21.55 5.64 23.04
N GLU A 311 -21.04 4.54 23.61
CA GLU A 311 -20.49 4.44 24.96
C GLU A 311 -19.04 4.93 25.04
N SER A 312 -18.37 5.07 23.90
CA SER A 312 -16.99 5.58 23.83
C SER A 312 -16.91 7.06 24.20
N ALA A 313 -15.70 7.54 24.48
CA ALA A 313 -15.43 8.97 24.71
C ALA A 313 -15.94 9.87 23.56
N TRP A 314 -16.04 9.33 22.35
CA TRP A 314 -16.51 10.02 21.14
C TRP A 314 -18.03 9.96 20.91
N ARG A 315 -18.76 9.30 21.78
CA ARG A 315 -20.24 9.27 21.81
C ARG A 315 -20.91 9.03 20.45
N GLY A 316 -20.38 8.06 19.69
CA GLY A 316 -20.93 7.68 18.40
C GLY A 316 -20.51 8.62 17.24
N GLU A 317 -19.56 9.52 17.43
CA GLU A 317 -19.03 10.35 16.34
C GLU A 317 -18.35 9.50 15.27
N ARG A 318 -18.31 10.05 14.03
CA ARG A 318 -17.64 9.42 12.90
C ARG A 318 -16.34 10.18 12.64
N HIS A 319 -15.23 9.46 12.69
CA HIS A 319 -13.90 9.99 12.45
C HIS A 319 -13.29 9.45 11.16
N ARG A 320 -12.34 10.19 10.62
CA ARG A 320 -11.55 9.80 9.46
C ARG A 320 -10.28 9.11 9.93
N VAL A 321 -10.12 7.86 9.54
CA VAL A 321 -8.98 7.02 9.91
C VAL A 321 -8.20 6.62 8.66
N SER A 322 -6.88 6.67 8.73
CA SER A 322 -5.96 6.26 7.66
C SER A 322 -4.67 5.69 8.25
N ASP A 323 -3.80 5.18 7.40
CA ASP A 323 -2.41 4.90 7.79
C ASP A 323 -1.66 6.20 8.10
N ARG A 324 -0.63 6.11 8.96
CA ARG A 324 0.31 7.18 9.26
C ARG A 324 1.71 6.60 9.45
N LEU A 325 2.67 7.07 8.66
CA LEU A 325 4.04 6.54 8.66
C LEU A 325 4.72 6.64 10.04
N ALA A 326 4.54 7.77 10.73
CA ALA A 326 5.07 8.00 12.06
C ALA A 326 4.47 7.11 13.17
N SER A 327 3.39 6.37 12.88
CA SER A 327 2.81 5.43 13.85
C SER A 327 3.65 4.15 14.02
N THR A 328 4.79 4.01 13.31
CA THR A 328 5.75 2.92 13.49
C THR A 328 6.30 2.86 14.92
N SER A 329 6.71 4.00 15.49
CA SER A 329 7.18 4.06 16.89
C SER A 329 6.09 3.66 17.88
N ARG A 330 4.84 4.07 17.58
CA ARG A 330 3.69 3.68 18.39
C ARG A 330 3.42 2.18 18.31
N LEU A 331 3.49 1.59 17.12
CA LEU A 331 3.33 0.15 16.94
C LEU A 331 4.35 -0.63 17.80
N ILE A 332 5.62 -0.18 17.81
CA ILE A 332 6.67 -0.77 18.64
C ILE A 332 6.30 -0.71 20.11
N ASP A 333 5.85 0.45 20.62
CA ASP A 333 5.45 0.62 22.01
C ASP A 333 4.27 -0.29 22.39
N GLU A 334 3.30 -0.42 21.52
CA GLU A 334 2.11 -1.21 21.78
C GLU A 334 2.39 -2.71 21.76
N VAL A 335 3.29 -3.19 20.91
CA VAL A 335 3.73 -4.60 20.87
C VAL A 335 4.48 -4.99 22.15
N VAL A 336 5.32 -4.08 22.70
CA VAL A 336 5.95 -4.30 24.03
C VAL A 336 4.88 -4.41 25.12
N ARG A 337 3.89 -3.54 25.12
CA ARG A 337 2.79 -3.57 26.10
C ARG A 337 1.91 -4.79 25.98
N ALA A 338 1.79 -5.35 24.79
CA ALA A 338 1.15 -6.63 24.56
C ALA A 338 1.98 -7.83 25.07
N GLY A 339 3.17 -7.60 25.66
CA GLY A 339 3.99 -8.62 26.29
C GLY A 339 5.04 -9.27 25.39
N ALA A 340 5.31 -8.73 24.20
CA ALA A 340 6.34 -9.27 23.32
C ALA A 340 7.75 -8.94 23.83
N GLU A 341 8.57 -9.95 24.04
CA GLU A 341 9.96 -9.82 24.50
C GLU A 341 10.95 -9.78 23.34
N GLN A 342 10.65 -10.50 22.25
CA GLN A 342 11.47 -10.58 21.04
C GLN A 342 10.64 -10.15 19.84
N VAL A 343 11.28 -9.52 18.87
CA VAL A 343 10.58 -9.02 17.69
C VAL A 343 11.34 -9.30 16.40
N ILE A 344 10.62 -9.80 15.41
CA ILE A 344 11.03 -9.80 14.01
C ILE A 344 10.35 -8.62 13.35
N LEU A 345 11.12 -7.58 13.03
CA LEU A 345 10.64 -6.39 12.32
C LEU A 345 10.87 -6.58 10.83
N VAL A 346 9.81 -6.53 10.04
CA VAL A 346 9.87 -6.68 8.59
C VAL A 346 9.48 -5.37 7.92
N SER A 347 10.37 -4.83 7.10
CA SER A 347 10.12 -3.64 6.30
C SER A 347 10.59 -3.85 4.87
N ALA A 348 9.89 -3.27 3.88
CA ALA A 348 10.35 -3.28 2.48
C ALA A 348 11.23 -2.07 2.14
N VAL A 349 11.65 -1.32 3.16
CA VAL A 349 12.47 -0.12 3.05
C VAL A 349 13.94 -0.53 3.05
N PRO A 350 14.69 -0.28 1.95
CA PRO A 350 16.12 -0.57 1.92
C PRO A 350 16.88 0.33 2.89
N ALA A 351 18.16 0.04 3.10
CA ALA A 351 19.06 0.94 3.81
C ALA A 351 19.07 2.33 3.17
N ALA A 352 19.35 3.36 3.95
CA ALA A 352 19.46 4.72 3.43
C ALA A 352 20.56 4.77 2.34
N PRO A 353 20.30 5.42 1.19
CA PRO A 353 21.30 5.50 0.12
C PRO A 353 22.54 6.26 0.58
N GLY A 354 23.71 5.80 0.18
CA GLY A 354 24.97 6.48 0.36
C GLY A 354 25.20 7.61 -0.68
N PRO A 355 26.33 8.29 -0.60
CA PRO A 355 26.74 9.23 -1.64
C PRO A 355 26.79 8.53 -3.00
N HIS A 356 26.27 9.18 -4.03
CA HIS A 356 26.22 8.69 -5.42
C HIS A 356 25.28 7.52 -5.71
N THR A 357 24.52 7.02 -4.75
CA THR A 357 23.53 5.92 -4.90
C THR A 357 22.09 6.42 -4.83
N LEU A 358 21.83 7.65 -5.24
CA LEU A 358 20.49 8.25 -5.19
C LEU A 358 19.54 7.57 -6.17
N ALA A 359 18.31 7.35 -5.73
CA ALA A 359 17.25 6.81 -6.58
C ALA A 359 17.00 7.70 -7.81
N VAL A 360 16.57 7.07 -8.89
CA VAL A 360 16.21 7.78 -10.14
C VAL A 360 15.05 8.74 -9.89
N ASP A 361 15.20 9.99 -10.34
CA ASP A 361 14.12 10.97 -10.26
C ASP A 361 12.91 10.53 -11.10
N ARG A 362 11.74 10.53 -10.48
CA ARG A 362 10.45 10.16 -11.08
C ARG A 362 9.72 11.45 -11.44
N SER A 363 9.40 11.63 -12.71
CA SER A 363 8.67 12.81 -13.19
C SER A 363 7.17 12.70 -13.02
N ASP A 364 6.62 11.49 -12.91
CA ASP A 364 5.19 11.23 -12.74
C ASP A 364 4.72 11.44 -11.29
N ILE A 365 3.48 11.89 -11.12
CA ILE A 365 2.93 12.22 -9.80
C ILE A 365 2.84 10.99 -8.87
N ARG A 366 2.61 9.79 -9.40
CA ARG A 366 2.61 8.54 -8.61
C ARG A 366 3.99 8.22 -8.08
N GLY A 367 5.01 8.29 -8.96
CA GLY A 367 6.39 8.06 -8.60
C GLY A 367 6.89 9.06 -7.57
N ARG A 368 6.63 10.37 -7.76
CA ARG A 368 6.98 11.40 -6.79
C ARG A 368 6.30 11.21 -5.44
N ALA A 369 5.01 10.90 -5.44
CA ALA A 369 4.27 10.60 -4.21
C ALA A 369 4.84 9.36 -3.52
N GLY A 370 5.18 8.31 -4.29
CA GLY A 370 5.82 7.11 -3.78
C GLY A 370 7.18 7.37 -3.17
N GLN A 371 8.03 8.15 -3.83
CA GLN A 371 9.35 8.54 -3.31
C GLN A 371 9.23 9.37 -2.02
N TYR A 372 8.29 10.31 -1.96
CA TYR A 372 8.04 11.07 -0.74
C TYR A 372 7.59 10.18 0.43
N LEU A 373 6.66 9.25 0.17
CA LEU A 373 6.19 8.32 1.18
C LEU A 373 7.32 7.39 1.64
N LEU A 374 8.12 6.87 0.73
CA LEU A 374 9.27 6.02 1.06
C LEU A 374 10.30 6.77 1.92
N SER A 375 10.63 8.01 1.55
CA SER A 375 11.52 8.87 2.33
C SER A 375 10.98 9.13 3.75
N ALA A 376 9.69 9.47 3.87
CA ALA A 376 9.07 9.71 5.16
C ALA A 376 8.95 8.42 6.00
N GLU A 377 8.74 7.27 5.36
CA GLU A 377 8.72 5.97 6.02
C GLU A 377 10.11 5.57 6.51
N THR A 378 11.15 5.79 5.70
CA THR A 378 12.54 5.57 6.09
C THR A 378 12.91 6.39 7.33
N ALA A 379 12.60 7.69 7.32
CA ALA A 379 12.87 8.55 8.48
C ALA A 379 12.12 8.07 9.74
N ALA A 380 10.82 7.78 9.61
CA ALA A 380 10.01 7.31 10.74
C ALA A 380 10.51 5.95 11.28
N LEU A 381 10.99 5.07 10.40
CA LEU A 381 11.58 3.80 10.79
C LEU A 381 12.92 4.00 11.50
N GLN A 382 13.81 4.83 10.98
CA GLN A 382 15.09 5.13 11.62
C GLN A 382 14.89 5.73 13.01
N ASP A 383 14.00 6.72 13.16
CA ASP A 383 13.67 7.30 14.45
C ASP A 383 13.13 6.24 15.45
N ALA A 384 12.32 5.30 14.95
CA ALA A 384 11.76 4.23 15.76
C ALA A 384 12.82 3.20 16.19
N LEU A 385 13.79 2.91 15.31
CA LEU A 385 14.88 1.96 15.60
C LEU A 385 15.90 2.48 16.62
N LEU A 386 16.11 3.79 16.72
CA LEU A 386 17.06 4.38 17.69
C LEU A 386 16.86 3.89 19.13
N ASN A 387 15.62 3.58 19.51
CA ASN A 387 15.27 3.19 20.88
C ASN A 387 14.72 1.75 20.98
N ILE A 388 14.73 0.99 19.89
CA ILE A 388 14.09 -0.33 19.88
C ILE A 388 14.83 -1.34 20.75
N GLY A 389 16.16 -1.33 20.73
CA GLY A 389 17.01 -2.24 21.52
C GLY A 389 16.88 -2.08 23.04
N THR A 390 16.36 -0.94 23.53
CA THR A 390 16.08 -0.76 24.97
C THR A 390 14.72 -1.31 25.38
N LYS A 391 13.87 -1.70 24.41
CA LYS A 391 12.50 -2.12 24.66
C LYS A 391 12.30 -3.63 24.53
N TYR A 392 13.15 -4.31 23.78
CA TYR A 392 13.07 -5.73 23.51
C TYR A 392 14.35 -6.45 23.92
N GLN A 393 14.24 -7.72 24.29
CA GLN A 393 15.39 -8.59 24.58
C GLN A 393 16.17 -8.93 23.30
N ALA A 394 15.46 -9.10 22.17
CA ALA A 394 16.08 -9.33 20.87
C ALA A 394 15.24 -8.67 19.75
N VAL A 395 15.95 -8.08 18.80
CA VAL A 395 15.35 -7.44 17.63
C VAL A 395 16.03 -7.97 16.37
N PHE A 396 15.24 -8.55 15.49
CA PHE A 396 15.69 -9.00 14.17
C PHE A 396 15.02 -8.11 13.11
N HIS A 397 15.82 -7.39 12.34
CA HIS A 397 15.28 -6.50 11.30
C HIS A 397 15.53 -7.12 9.92
N VAL A 398 14.46 -7.60 9.27
CA VAL A 398 14.49 -8.13 7.91
C VAL A 398 14.10 -7.05 6.93
N ARG A 399 15.02 -6.70 6.02
CA ARG A 399 14.83 -5.64 5.02
C ARG A 399 15.59 -5.95 3.73
N PRO A 400 15.16 -5.47 2.57
CA PRO A 400 15.92 -5.64 1.33
C PRO A 400 17.16 -4.74 1.33
N ILE A 401 18.27 -5.23 0.75
CA ILE A 401 19.44 -4.39 0.47
C ILE A 401 19.07 -3.33 -0.57
N HIS A 402 18.36 -3.75 -1.61
CA HIS A 402 17.90 -2.89 -2.70
C HIS A 402 16.44 -3.19 -3.05
N ASN A 403 15.62 -2.17 -3.18
CA ASN A 403 14.23 -2.28 -3.62
C ASN A 403 13.87 -1.17 -4.61
N PRO A 404 13.87 -1.45 -5.92
CA PRO A 404 13.49 -0.48 -6.94
C PRO A 404 11.98 -0.26 -7.04
N VAL A 405 11.16 -1.14 -6.42
CA VAL A 405 9.71 -1.10 -6.52
C VAL A 405 9.15 -0.10 -5.52
N GLY A 406 8.66 1.02 -6.01
CA GLY A 406 8.02 2.04 -5.19
C GLY A 406 6.65 1.60 -4.64
N PRO A 407 6.12 2.31 -3.62
CA PRO A 407 4.85 1.94 -2.96
C PRO A 407 3.63 1.85 -3.88
N PHE A 408 3.65 2.50 -5.03
CA PHE A 408 2.55 2.50 -6.01
C PHE A 408 2.87 1.76 -7.32
N ASP A 409 4.00 1.08 -7.41
CA ASP A 409 4.43 0.38 -8.62
C ASP A 409 3.84 -1.04 -8.70
N PHE A 410 2.52 -1.17 -8.58
CA PHE A 410 1.81 -2.46 -8.58
C PHE A 410 1.92 -3.24 -9.91
N ALA A 411 2.28 -2.57 -10.99
CA ALA A 411 2.58 -3.21 -12.28
C ALA A 411 4.05 -3.65 -12.41
N GLY A 412 4.84 -3.45 -11.37
CA GLY A 412 6.29 -3.60 -11.41
C GLY A 412 7.02 -2.32 -11.82
N CYS A 413 8.34 -2.35 -11.73
CA CYS A 413 9.23 -1.25 -12.08
C CYS A 413 10.44 -1.75 -12.85
N TYR A 414 10.93 -0.95 -13.82
CA TYR A 414 12.18 -1.24 -14.49
C TYR A 414 13.35 -0.85 -13.57
N ASP A 415 14.16 -1.83 -13.25
CA ASP A 415 15.36 -1.65 -12.46
C ASP A 415 16.57 -1.44 -13.38
N LYS A 416 17.25 -0.30 -13.22
CA LYS A 416 18.41 0.05 -14.02
C LYS A 416 19.67 -0.69 -13.59
N GLU A 417 19.74 -1.14 -12.35
CA GLU A 417 20.91 -1.87 -11.84
C GLU A 417 20.96 -3.29 -12.42
N SER A 418 19.83 -3.96 -12.43
CA SER A 418 19.71 -5.32 -12.97
C SER A 418 19.31 -5.37 -14.46
N ASP A 419 19.04 -4.22 -15.09
CA ASP A 419 18.59 -4.08 -16.49
C ASP A 419 17.37 -4.95 -16.83
N ARG A 420 16.42 -5.05 -15.90
CA ARG A 420 15.21 -5.88 -16.05
C ARG A 420 13.97 -5.27 -15.41
N LEU A 421 12.79 -5.76 -15.83
CA LEU A 421 11.54 -5.41 -15.19
C LEU A 421 11.38 -6.29 -13.93
N ILE A 422 11.30 -5.66 -12.76
CA ILE A 422 10.99 -6.33 -11.50
C ILE A 422 9.48 -6.26 -11.27
N ASN A 423 8.84 -7.41 -11.14
CA ASN A 423 7.44 -7.54 -10.82
C ASN A 423 7.22 -7.84 -9.31
N LEU A 424 5.96 -7.91 -8.88
CA LEU A 424 5.65 -8.20 -7.47
C LEU A 424 5.94 -9.65 -7.09
N ASP A 425 5.88 -10.60 -8.02
CA ASP A 425 6.29 -12.00 -7.75
C ASP A 425 7.76 -12.08 -7.36
N GLU A 426 8.59 -11.28 -8.01
CA GLU A 426 10.01 -11.21 -7.71
C GLU A 426 10.25 -10.55 -6.36
N LEU A 427 9.46 -9.53 -5.99
CA LEU A 427 9.53 -8.93 -4.67
C LEU A 427 9.11 -9.93 -3.56
N VAL A 428 8.13 -10.82 -3.82
CA VAL A 428 7.80 -11.94 -2.92
C VAL A 428 8.99 -12.89 -2.78
N ASN A 429 9.64 -13.27 -3.89
CA ASN A 429 10.79 -14.18 -3.84
C ASN A 429 11.98 -13.55 -3.12
N ARG A 430 12.24 -12.26 -3.33
CA ARG A 430 13.28 -11.52 -2.60
C ARG A 430 13.00 -11.47 -1.10
N GLY A 431 11.75 -11.19 -0.69
CA GLY A 431 11.37 -11.25 0.72
C GLY A 431 11.59 -12.63 1.33
N TYR A 432 11.38 -13.70 0.56
CA TYR A 432 11.70 -15.07 0.99
C TYR A 432 13.19 -15.27 1.19
N GLU A 433 14.02 -14.89 0.21
CA GLU A 433 15.48 -15.00 0.27
C GLU A 433 16.05 -14.19 1.45
N ASP A 434 15.66 -12.93 1.59
CA ASP A 434 16.08 -12.08 2.70
C ASP A 434 15.63 -12.64 4.06
N GLY A 435 14.41 -13.18 4.16
CA GLY A 435 13.91 -13.82 5.37
C GLY A 435 14.72 -15.05 5.76
N CYS A 436 15.09 -15.88 4.79
CA CYS A 436 15.98 -17.01 5.03
C CYS A 436 17.37 -16.56 5.47
N GLN A 437 17.99 -15.65 4.73
CA GLN A 437 19.36 -15.23 4.97
C GLN A 437 19.53 -14.40 6.25
N GLN A 438 18.69 -13.38 6.45
CA GLN A 438 18.86 -12.44 7.56
C GLN A 438 18.29 -12.93 8.89
N PHE A 439 17.38 -13.90 8.87
CA PHE A 439 16.78 -14.42 10.10
C PHE A 439 17.02 -15.91 10.29
N VAL A 440 16.57 -16.77 9.37
CA VAL A 440 16.59 -18.24 9.59
C VAL A 440 18.02 -18.75 9.71
N GLU A 441 18.89 -18.39 8.75
CA GLU A 441 20.29 -18.83 8.75
C GLU A 441 21.07 -18.23 9.93
N ALA A 442 20.83 -16.95 10.26
CA ALA A 442 21.48 -16.29 11.38
C ALA A 442 21.13 -16.96 12.73
N VAL A 443 19.85 -17.32 12.93
CA VAL A 443 19.41 -18.01 14.16
C VAL A 443 19.95 -19.44 14.22
N VAL A 444 19.99 -20.16 13.09
CA VAL A 444 20.55 -21.51 13.02
C VAL A 444 22.05 -21.49 13.29
N ALA A 445 22.79 -20.55 12.70
CA ALA A 445 24.24 -20.40 12.94
C ALA A 445 24.54 -20.11 14.41
N ALA A 446 23.83 -19.17 15.02
CA ALA A 446 23.99 -18.87 16.46
C ALA A 446 23.67 -20.07 17.36
N SER A 447 22.65 -20.86 16.99
CA SER A 447 22.31 -22.09 17.75
C SER A 447 23.38 -23.16 17.62
N THR A 448 24.04 -23.29 16.47
CA THR A 448 25.11 -24.24 16.24
C THR A 448 26.37 -23.87 17.04
N GLU A 449 26.73 -22.59 17.10
CA GLU A 449 27.85 -22.12 17.92
C GLU A 449 27.63 -22.39 19.42
N LEU A 450 26.39 -22.32 19.91
CA LEU A 450 26.03 -22.64 21.29
C LEU A 450 26.14 -24.13 21.59
N ILE A 451 25.91 -25.01 20.63
CA ILE A 451 26.02 -26.48 20.77
C ILE A 451 27.50 -26.89 20.78
N ASP A 452 28.35 -26.26 19.99
CA ASP A 452 29.77 -26.56 19.88
C ASP A 452 30.62 -25.92 20.99
N ALA A 453 30.06 -25.04 21.81
CA ALA A 453 30.75 -24.46 22.96
C ALA A 453 30.97 -25.52 24.04
N PRO A 454 32.22 -25.73 24.52
CA PRO A 454 32.49 -26.71 25.56
C PRO A 454 31.70 -26.39 26.82
N SER A 455 31.01 -27.39 27.37
CA SER A 455 30.03 -27.36 28.46
C SER A 455 30.54 -26.85 29.81
N GLY A 456 31.27 -25.75 29.81
CA GLY A 456 31.88 -25.11 31.00
C GLY A 456 31.55 -23.62 31.18
N GLN A 457 30.91 -22.98 30.19
CA GLN A 457 30.55 -21.55 30.26
C GLN A 457 29.13 -21.30 29.80
N GLN A 458 28.17 -21.82 30.56
CA GLN A 458 26.77 -21.38 30.45
C GLN A 458 26.54 -20.15 31.33
N ALA A 459 27.14 -19.03 30.95
CA ALA A 459 26.63 -17.74 31.34
C ALA A 459 25.98 -17.16 30.09
N TYR A 460 24.67 -16.96 30.12
CA TYR A 460 23.90 -16.29 29.08
C TYR A 460 24.41 -14.88 28.93
N ASP A 461 25.35 -14.69 28.01
CA ASP A 461 25.79 -13.33 27.61
C ASP A 461 25.03 -12.91 26.39
N THR A 462 23.79 -12.44 26.62
CA THR A 462 22.91 -11.89 25.58
C THR A 462 23.49 -10.65 24.91
N ASP A 463 24.43 -9.95 25.57
CA ASP A 463 25.09 -8.77 25.02
C ASP A 463 26.07 -9.16 23.89
N SER A 464 26.70 -10.33 23.97
CA SER A 464 27.64 -10.79 22.93
C SER A 464 26.97 -11.18 21.60
N ILE A 465 25.74 -11.65 21.63
CA ILE A 465 24.97 -12.02 20.43
C ILE A 465 24.52 -10.74 19.71
N SER A 466 24.07 -9.73 20.47
CA SER A 466 23.66 -8.44 19.91
C SER A 466 24.85 -7.68 19.30
N GLU A 467 26.03 -7.72 19.92
CA GLU A 467 27.25 -7.09 19.40
C GLU A 467 27.79 -7.80 18.16
N ARG A 468 27.69 -9.13 18.06
CA ARG A 468 28.16 -9.89 16.90
C ARG A 468 27.22 -9.74 15.69
N LEU A 469 25.92 -9.64 15.91
CA LEU A 469 24.94 -9.32 14.86
C LEU A 469 25.15 -7.89 14.33
N ALA A 470 25.46 -6.93 15.23
CA ALA A 470 25.83 -5.57 14.84
C ALA A 470 27.18 -5.51 14.10
N ALA A 471 28.17 -6.32 14.49
CA ALA A 471 29.47 -6.38 13.83
C ALA A 471 29.38 -7.02 12.43
N HIS A 472 28.48 -7.98 12.24
CA HIS A 472 28.26 -8.58 10.91
C HIS A 472 27.57 -7.60 9.93
N GLU A 473 26.79 -6.67 10.45
CA GLU A 473 26.19 -5.58 9.67
C GLU A 473 27.24 -4.59 9.15
N TYR A 474 28.35 -4.38 9.88
CA TYR A 474 29.47 -3.52 9.44
C TYR A 474 30.40 -4.21 8.43
N ASP A 475 30.60 -5.52 8.51
CA ASP A 475 31.53 -6.25 7.61
C ASP A 475 30.94 -6.44 6.20
N VAL A 476 29.63 -6.45 6.04
CA VAL A 476 28.95 -6.53 4.74
C VAL A 476 29.06 -5.21 3.98
N ASP A 477 29.11 -4.08 4.68
CA ASP A 477 29.27 -2.76 4.04
C ASP A 477 30.71 -2.48 3.58
N GLU A 478 31.75 -3.09 4.17
CA GLU A 478 33.15 -2.92 3.73
C GLU A 478 33.53 -3.80 2.53
N GLN A 479 32.80 -4.89 2.25
CA GLN A 479 33.08 -5.75 1.08
C GLN A 479 32.38 -5.32 -0.21
N SER A 480 31.56 -4.26 -0.17
CA SER A 480 30.82 -3.71 -1.32
C SER A 480 31.39 -2.39 -1.84
N THR A 481 32.55 -1.95 -1.38
CA THR A 481 33.33 -0.86 -1.96
C THR A 481 34.54 -1.46 -2.69
#